data_708a6bd280f230eed4967df844303df5
#
_entry.id   708a6bd280f230eed4967df844303df5
#
_cell.length_a   1.000
_cell.length_b   1.000
_cell.length_c   1.000
_cell.angle_alpha   90.00
_cell.angle_beta   90.00
_cell.angle_gamma   90.00
#
_symmetry.space_group_name_H-M   'P 1'
#
loop_
_entity.id
_entity.type
_entity.pdbx_description
1 polymer ?
#
loop_
_entity_poly.entity_id
_entity_poly.type
_entity_poly.pdbx_seq_one_letter_code
_entity_poly.pdbx_strand_id
1 'polypeptide(L)'
;MECRYSAIQTLGTLDGPGVRFVLFLQGCPLRCGYCHNPETRDANGGKTATVKDVMQKVLRCRNYFGKDGGITVSGGEPLMQAKFVTELFKECKRQGINTCLDTSGCIMNNDVTELLKVTDLCMLDIKMTNDEDYRKHIGCSIDAPLKFLDKLTEMNVETWIRQVTV
;
A
#
# COMPACT_ATOMS: atom_id res chain seq x y z
N MET A 1 -17.78 -4.40 -3.16
CA MET A 1 -16.97 -3.65 -2.17
C MET A 1 -16.39 -2.42 -2.85
N GLU A 2 -16.38 -1.29 -2.19
CA GLU A 2 -15.87 0.00 -2.70
C GLU A 2 -14.71 0.49 -1.86
N CYS A 3 -13.81 1.26 -2.48
CA CYS A 3 -12.77 2.02 -1.80
C CYS A 3 -12.97 3.52 -1.98
N ARG A 4 -12.27 4.29 -1.14
CA ARG A 4 -11.98 5.70 -1.40
C ARG A 4 -10.53 5.85 -1.84
N TYR A 5 -10.30 6.60 -2.90
CA TYR A 5 -8.97 6.84 -3.46
C TYR A 5 -8.79 8.32 -3.84
N SER A 6 -7.57 8.81 -3.75
CA SER A 6 -7.21 10.17 -4.15
C SER A 6 -6.84 10.23 -5.62
N ALA A 7 -5.99 9.33 -6.06
CA ALA A 7 -5.42 9.36 -7.41
C ALA A 7 -5.15 7.95 -7.97
N ILE A 8 -4.99 7.90 -9.28
CA ILE A 8 -4.49 6.74 -10.01
C ILE A 8 -3.36 7.23 -10.90
N GLN A 9 -2.22 6.54 -10.85
CA GLN A 9 -1.12 6.73 -11.78
C GLN A 9 -0.97 5.48 -12.64
N THR A 10 -1.10 5.63 -13.94
CA THR A 10 -0.77 4.58 -14.90
C THR A 10 0.71 4.67 -15.26
N LEU A 11 1.37 3.55 -15.48
CA LEU A 11 2.77 3.48 -15.91
C LEU A 11 3.77 4.13 -14.92
N GLY A 12 3.55 3.97 -13.61
CA GLY A 12 4.50 4.35 -12.57
C GLY A 12 5.76 3.49 -12.63
N THR A 13 6.92 4.09 -12.37
CA THR A 13 8.23 3.39 -12.39
C THR A 13 9.00 3.51 -11.07
N LEU A 14 8.42 4.19 -10.07
CA LEU A 14 9.04 4.46 -8.77
C LEU A 14 8.36 3.69 -7.61
N ASP A 15 7.23 3.06 -7.89
CA ASP A 15 6.36 2.47 -6.87
C ASP A 15 6.46 0.93 -6.88
N GLY A 16 7.67 0.41 -7.01
CA GLY A 16 7.98 -1.02 -7.06
C GLY A 16 8.67 -1.44 -8.37
N PRO A 17 8.94 -2.74 -8.55
CA PRO A 17 9.66 -3.23 -9.73
C PRO A 17 8.82 -3.12 -11.00
N GLY A 18 9.49 -2.87 -12.12
CA GLY A 18 8.87 -2.78 -13.45
C GLY A 18 7.95 -1.57 -13.60
N VAL A 19 7.01 -1.67 -14.51
CA VAL A 19 5.97 -0.65 -14.73
C VAL A 19 4.73 -0.99 -13.91
N ARG A 20 4.23 -0.03 -13.13
CA ARG A 20 3.14 -0.27 -12.19
C ARG A 20 1.90 0.58 -12.51
N PHE A 21 0.73 -0.01 -12.32
CA PHE A 21 -0.49 0.75 -12.10
C PHE A 21 -0.56 1.07 -10.61
N VAL A 22 -0.56 2.34 -10.23
CA VAL A 22 -0.57 2.75 -8.83
C VAL A 22 -1.94 3.30 -8.45
N LEU A 23 -2.53 2.72 -7.40
CA LEU A 23 -3.78 3.19 -6.79
C LEU A 23 -3.44 3.85 -5.46
N PHE A 24 -3.63 5.16 -5.36
CA PHE A 24 -3.45 5.92 -4.12
C PHE A 24 -4.76 5.99 -3.35
N LEU A 25 -4.85 5.21 -2.27
CA LEU A 25 -6.04 5.18 -1.43
C LEU A 25 -6.15 6.41 -0.53
N GLN A 26 -7.36 6.68 -0.10
CA GLN A 26 -7.71 7.76 0.81
C GLN A 26 -7.78 7.25 2.25
N GLY A 27 -7.43 8.12 3.20
CA GLY A 27 -7.39 7.84 4.64
C GLY A 27 -5.96 7.47 5.11
N CYS A 28 -5.47 8.17 6.13
CA CYS A 28 -4.22 7.85 6.80
C CYS A 28 -4.32 8.23 8.28
N PRO A 29 -4.01 7.32 9.22
CA PRO A 29 -4.03 7.62 10.65
C PRO A 29 -2.78 8.39 11.11
N LEU A 30 -1.73 8.41 10.28
CA LEU A 30 -0.44 9.01 10.59
C LEU A 30 -0.44 10.53 10.33
N ARG A 31 0.53 11.20 10.95
CA ARG A 31 0.72 12.65 10.87
C ARG A 31 2.19 13.01 10.55
N CYS A 32 2.77 12.26 9.59
CA CYS A 32 4.16 12.45 9.18
C CYS A 32 4.44 13.91 8.83
N GLY A 33 5.49 14.49 9.44
CA GLY A 33 5.86 15.88 9.21
C GLY A 33 6.32 16.18 7.78
N TYR A 34 6.81 15.16 7.06
CA TYR A 34 7.25 15.22 5.66
C TYR A 34 6.29 14.52 4.69
N CYS A 35 5.00 14.46 5.01
CA CYS A 35 4.01 13.81 4.15
C CYS A 35 3.93 14.48 2.77
N HIS A 36 4.11 13.71 1.71
CA HIS A 36 4.01 14.19 0.33
C HIS A 36 2.56 14.38 -0.13
N ASN A 37 1.61 13.65 0.46
CA ASN A 37 0.21 13.62 0.05
C ASN A 37 -0.72 13.93 1.24
N PRO A 38 -0.62 15.10 1.89
CA PRO A 38 -1.41 15.43 3.10
C PRO A 38 -2.91 15.41 2.84
N GLU A 39 -3.37 15.62 1.60
CA GLU A 39 -4.76 15.53 1.17
C GLU A 39 -5.35 14.12 1.30
N THR A 40 -4.50 13.09 1.35
CA THR A 40 -4.94 11.70 1.54
C THR A 40 -5.26 11.35 3.00
N ARG A 41 -5.02 12.26 3.95
CA ARG A 41 -5.26 11.99 5.39
C ARG A 41 -6.74 11.88 5.73
N ASP A 42 -7.60 12.67 5.08
CA ASP A 42 -9.05 12.61 5.31
C ASP A 42 -9.65 11.32 4.74
N ALA A 43 -10.14 10.45 5.61
CA ALA A 43 -10.75 9.19 5.21
C ALA A 43 -12.07 9.37 4.41
N ASN A 44 -12.72 10.54 4.52
CA ASN A 44 -13.97 10.85 3.81
C ASN A 44 -13.73 11.55 2.47
N GLY A 45 -12.50 11.97 2.19
CA GLY A 45 -12.12 12.64 0.96
C GLY A 45 -12.03 11.70 -0.24
N GLY A 46 -11.56 12.26 -1.37
CA GLY A 46 -11.29 11.51 -2.58
C GLY A 46 -12.53 11.06 -3.36
N LYS A 47 -12.33 10.08 -4.21
CA LYS A 47 -13.33 9.46 -5.11
C LYS A 47 -13.62 8.05 -4.64
N THR A 48 -14.76 7.48 -5.05
CA THR A 48 -15.08 6.06 -4.83
C THR A 48 -14.88 5.22 -6.08
N ALA A 49 -14.51 3.95 -5.91
CA ALA A 49 -14.46 2.98 -6.98
C ALA A 49 -14.71 1.57 -6.42
N THR A 50 -15.33 0.73 -7.25
CA THR A 50 -15.45 -0.71 -6.97
C THR A 50 -14.18 -1.44 -7.44
N VAL A 51 -13.99 -2.68 -6.95
CA VAL A 51 -12.92 -3.58 -7.47
C VAL A 51 -13.02 -3.71 -9.00
N LYS A 52 -14.24 -3.83 -9.54
CA LYS A 52 -14.47 -3.94 -10.98
C LYS A 52 -13.98 -2.70 -11.73
N ASP A 53 -14.28 -1.50 -11.20
CA ASP A 53 -13.87 -0.24 -11.84
C ASP A 53 -12.35 -0.09 -11.88
N VAL A 54 -11.68 -0.47 -10.78
CA VAL A 54 -10.22 -0.46 -10.72
C VAL A 54 -9.63 -1.48 -11.68
N MET A 55 -10.13 -2.73 -11.67
CA MET A 55 -9.64 -3.79 -12.55
C MET A 55 -9.79 -3.46 -14.04
N GLN A 56 -10.87 -2.81 -14.43
CA GLN A 56 -11.01 -2.35 -15.83
C GLN A 56 -9.88 -1.42 -16.26
N LYS A 57 -9.39 -0.58 -15.35
CA LYS A 57 -8.27 0.34 -15.63
C LYS A 57 -6.92 -0.40 -15.59
N VAL A 58 -6.73 -1.29 -14.62
CA VAL A 58 -5.53 -2.13 -14.50
C VAL A 58 -5.31 -2.96 -15.76
N LEU A 59 -6.35 -3.61 -16.27
CA LEU A 59 -6.27 -4.46 -17.47
C LEU A 59 -5.91 -3.69 -18.74
N ARG A 60 -6.26 -2.41 -18.84
CA ARG A 60 -5.81 -1.54 -19.95
C ARG A 60 -4.29 -1.31 -19.93
N CYS A 61 -3.66 -1.39 -18.76
CA CYS A 61 -2.23 -1.20 -18.61
C CYS A 61 -1.43 -2.51 -18.68
N ARG A 62 -2.10 -3.66 -18.74
CA ARG A 62 -1.48 -5.00 -18.62
C ARG A 62 -0.29 -5.21 -19.56
N ASN A 63 -0.40 -4.75 -20.81
CA ASN A 63 0.66 -4.94 -21.81
C ASN A 63 1.96 -4.18 -21.50
N TYR A 64 1.91 -3.21 -20.57
CA TYR A 64 3.07 -2.42 -20.15
C TYR A 64 3.77 -2.98 -18.91
N PHE A 65 3.16 -3.93 -18.20
CA PHE A 65 3.74 -4.47 -16.95
C PHE A 65 5.01 -5.28 -17.19
N GLY A 66 5.15 -5.87 -18.38
CA GLY A 66 6.28 -6.76 -18.66
C GLY A 66 6.33 -7.94 -17.70
N LYS A 67 7.55 -8.35 -17.34
CA LYS A 67 7.78 -9.50 -16.45
C LYS A 67 7.62 -9.14 -14.96
N ASP A 68 8.07 -7.95 -14.58
CA ASP A 68 8.24 -7.56 -13.16
C ASP A 68 7.19 -6.56 -12.68
N GLY A 69 6.44 -5.95 -13.58
CA GLY A 69 5.42 -4.95 -13.27
C GLY A 69 4.09 -5.54 -12.81
N GLY A 70 3.16 -4.65 -12.47
CA GLY A 70 1.84 -5.05 -11.99
C GLY A 70 1.06 -3.91 -11.34
N ILE A 71 0.35 -4.19 -10.25
CA ILE A 71 -0.35 -3.17 -9.46
C ILE A 71 0.42 -2.84 -8.17
N THR A 72 0.44 -1.57 -7.80
CA THR A 72 0.83 -1.10 -6.46
C THR A 72 -0.36 -0.38 -5.83
N VAL A 73 -0.67 -0.71 -4.59
CA VAL A 73 -1.63 0.02 -3.77
C VAL A 73 -0.86 0.79 -2.70
N SER A 74 -1.01 2.11 -2.72
CA SER A 74 -0.31 3.10 -1.90
C SER A 74 -1.30 4.20 -1.46
N GLY A 75 -0.84 5.42 -1.21
CA GLY A 75 -1.68 6.62 -0.99
C GLY A 75 -1.58 7.18 0.40
N GLY A 76 -2.68 7.22 1.17
CA GLY A 76 -2.67 7.47 2.59
C GLY A 76 -2.06 6.27 3.34
N GLU A 77 -2.90 5.41 3.87
CA GLU A 77 -2.48 4.12 4.43
C GLU A 77 -3.41 3.01 3.93
N PRO A 78 -2.93 2.15 3.01
CA PRO A 78 -3.76 1.08 2.42
C PRO A 78 -4.36 0.11 3.44
N LEU A 79 -3.70 -0.10 4.57
CA LEU A 79 -4.17 -1.01 5.61
C LEU A 79 -5.50 -0.57 6.24
N MET A 80 -5.87 0.71 6.13
CA MET A 80 -7.20 1.20 6.54
C MET A 80 -8.32 0.61 5.68
N GLN A 81 -8.01 0.21 4.45
CA GLN A 81 -8.94 -0.38 3.50
C GLN A 81 -8.55 -1.81 3.12
N ALA A 82 -7.94 -2.55 4.05
CA ALA A 82 -7.35 -3.88 3.82
C ALA A 82 -8.32 -4.86 3.14
N LYS A 83 -9.60 -4.88 3.53
CA LYS A 83 -10.61 -5.76 2.89
C LYS A 83 -10.75 -5.48 1.39
N PHE A 84 -10.82 -4.21 1.01
CA PHE A 84 -10.91 -3.84 -0.40
C PHE A 84 -9.64 -4.25 -1.15
N VAL A 85 -8.47 -3.96 -0.59
CA VAL A 85 -7.18 -4.29 -1.21
C VAL A 85 -7.03 -5.81 -1.37
N THR A 86 -7.49 -6.58 -0.38
CA THR A 86 -7.50 -8.05 -0.45
C THR A 86 -8.30 -8.55 -1.66
N GLU A 87 -9.53 -8.05 -1.85
CA GLU A 87 -10.36 -8.47 -2.98
C GLU A 87 -9.78 -8.00 -4.34
N LEU A 88 -9.22 -6.81 -4.38
CA LEU A 88 -8.52 -6.31 -5.56
C LEU A 88 -7.30 -7.19 -5.91
N PHE A 89 -6.47 -7.54 -4.92
CA PHE A 89 -5.29 -8.37 -5.12
C PHE A 89 -5.66 -9.80 -5.51
N LYS A 90 -6.70 -10.38 -4.93
CA LYS A 90 -7.23 -11.69 -5.37
C LYS A 90 -7.59 -11.67 -6.86
N GLU A 91 -8.24 -10.60 -7.32
CA GLU A 91 -8.60 -10.49 -8.73
C GLU A 91 -7.38 -10.29 -9.62
N CYS A 92 -6.40 -9.48 -9.19
CA CYS A 92 -5.12 -9.34 -9.88
C CYS A 92 -4.39 -10.69 -10.00
N LYS A 93 -4.32 -11.47 -8.93
CA LYS A 93 -3.72 -12.82 -8.92
C LYS A 93 -4.42 -13.76 -9.91
N ARG A 94 -5.75 -13.74 -10.00
CA ARG A 94 -6.50 -14.53 -11.00
C ARG A 94 -6.12 -14.17 -12.44
N GLN A 95 -5.72 -12.93 -12.66
CA GLN A 95 -5.28 -12.40 -13.96
C GLN A 95 -3.77 -12.57 -14.20
N GLY A 96 -3.02 -13.16 -13.26
CA GLY A 96 -1.56 -13.29 -13.33
C GLY A 96 -0.82 -11.95 -13.21
N ILE A 97 -1.39 -10.98 -12.49
CA ILE A 97 -0.82 -9.65 -12.28
C ILE A 97 -0.17 -9.62 -10.89
N ASN A 98 1.12 -9.21 -10.85
CA ASN A 98 1.88 -9.05 -9.61
C ASN A 98 1.29 -7.94 -8.73
N THR A 99 1.26 -8.18 -7.41
CA THR A 99 0.65 -7.30 -6.41
C THR A 99 1.70 -6.74 -5.47
N CYS A 100 1.73 -5.42 -5.32
CA CYS A 100 2.63 -4.70 -4.42
C CYS A 100 1.83 -3.84 -3.44
N LEU A 101 2.12 -4.00 -2.16
CA LEU A 101 1.57 -3.21 -1.07
C LEU A 101 2.61 -2.18 -0.60
N ASP A 102 2.28 -0.90 -0.68
CA ASP A 102 3.12 0.20 -0.18
C ASP A 102 2.50 0.76 1.10
N THR A 103 3.15 0.54 2.25
CA THR A 103 2.56 0.80 3.56
C THR A 103 3.57 1.24 4.60
N SER A 104 3.09 1.94 5.61
CA SER A 104 3.85 2.24 6.84
C SER A 104 3.85 1.08 7.85
N GLY A 105 3.03 0.06 7.66
CA GLY A 105 2.91 -1.06 8.61
C GLY A 105 2.29 -0.67 9.97
N CYS A 106 1.62 0.47 10.07
CA CYS A 106 1.12 0.99 11.36
C CYS A 106 -0.15 0.29 11.87
N ILE A 107 -0.76 -0.56 11.07
CA ILE A 107 -2.00 -1.29 11.40
C ILE A 107 -1.75 -2.79 11.24
N MET A 108 -2.14 -3.57 12.27
CA MET A 108 -2.11 -5.03 12.19
C MET A 108 -3.39 -5.61 12.80
N ASN A 109 -4.12 -6.37 12.01
CA ASN A 109 -5.35 -7.07 12.39
C ASN A 109 -5.61 -8.26 11.45
N ASN A 110 -6.73 -8.97 11.64
CA ASN A 110 -7.06 -10.14 10.82
C ASN A 110 -7.24 -9.79 9.33
N ASP A 111 -7.85 -8.64 9.01
CA ASP A 111 -8.06 -8.22 7.62
C ASP A 111 -6.71 -7.96 6.91
N VAL A 112 -5.75 -7.38 7.64
CA VAL A 112 -4.38 -7.18 7.15
C VAL A 112 -3.67 -8.53 6.96
N THR A 113 -3.84 -9.48 7.88
CA THR A 113 -3.29 -10.83 7.70
C THR A 113 -3.82 -11.50 6.43
N GLU A 114 -5.11 -11.37 6.12
CA GLU A 114 -5.68 -11.89 4.88
C GLU A 114 -5.14 -11.17 3.62
N LEU A 115 -4.89 -9.87 3.71
CA LEU A 115 -4.26 -9.09 2.64
C LEU A 115 -2.86 -9.61 2.33
N LEU A 116 -2.04 -9.86 3.35
CA LEU A 116 -0.66 -10.34 3.16
C LEU A 116 -0.59 -11.70 2.44
N LYS A 117 -1.61 -12.56 2.57
CA LYS A 117 -1.67 -13.85 1.84
C LYS A 117 -1.75 -13.70 0.31
N VAL A 118 -2.16 -12.55 -0.17
CA VAL A 118 -2.33 -12.25 -1.60
C VAL A 118 -1.42 -11.14 -2.09
N THR A 119 -0.44 -10.74 -1.27
CA THR A 119 0.58 -9.74 -1.56
C THR A 119 1.87 -10.43 -2.02
N ASP A 120 2.37 -10.09 -3.20
CA ASP A 120 3.64 -10.63 -3.70
C ASP A 120 4.84 -9.86 -3.15
N LEU A 121 4.74 -8.53 -3.08
CA LEU A 121 5.78 -7.64 -2.59
C LEU A 121 5.18 -6.62 -1.62
N CYS A 122 5.86 -6.39 -0.51
CA CYS A 122 5.57 -5.29 0.40
C CYS A 122 6.71 -4.27 0.39
N MET A 123 6.41 -3.01 0.10
CA MET A 123 7.30 -1.88 0.34
C MET A 123 6.92 -1.29 1.69
N LEU A 124 7.76 -1.55 2.69
CA LEU A 124 7.54 -1.13 4.07
C LEU A 124 8.37 0.11 4.42
N ASP A 125 7.69 1.18 4.78
CA ASP A 125 8.35 2.41 5.23
C ASP A 125 8.67 2.39 6.72
N ILE A 126 9.94 2.28 7.08
CA ILE A 126 10.45 2.56 8.43
C ILE A 126 10.83 4.04 8.48
N LYS A 127 9.98 4.85 9.12
CA LYS A 127 10.01 6.31 8.94
C LYS A 127 10.97 7.05 9.85
N MET A 128 11.35 6.49 10.99
CA MET A 128 12.35 7.01 11.96
C MET A 128 13.13 5.83 12.55
N THR A 129 14.23 6.11 13.26
CA THR A 129 15.14 5.09 13.81
C THR A 129 14.93 4.82 15.30
N ASN A 130 14.10 5.62 15.97
CA ASN A 130 13.80 5.46 17.41
C ASN A 130 12.34 5.79 17.71
N ASP A 131 11.84 5.36 18.84
CA ASP A 131 10.43 5.49 19.23
C ASP A 131 10.02 6.92 19.56
N GLU A 132 10.93 7.72 20.12
CA GLU A 132 10.66 9.12 20.47
C GLU A 132 10.33 9.94 19.22
N ASP A 133 11.17 9.87 18.19
CA ASP A 133 10.97 10.55 16.93
C ASP A 133 9.77 9.98 16.17
N TYR A 134 9.54 8.66 16.26
CA TYR A 134 8.36 8.04 15.66
C TYR A 134 7.06 8.61 16.22
N ARG A 135 6.95 8.69 17.56
CA ARG A 135 5.76 9.29 18.23
C ARG A 135 5.62 10.76 17.90
N LYS A 136 6.71 11.51 17.94
CA LYS A 136 6.73 12.96 17.73
C LYS A 136 6.40 13.36 16.30
N HIS A 137 7.00 12.69 15.32
CA HIS A 137 6.96 13.12 13.91
C HIS A 137 6.03 12.29 13.03
N ILE A 138 5.66 11.08 13.44
CA ILE A 138 4.83 10.16 12.67
C ILE A 138 3.46 9.96 13.33
N GLY A 139 3.41 9.93 14.67
CA GLY A 139 2.17 9.81 15.44
C GLY A 139 1.82 8.37 15.83
N CYS A 140 2.79 7.44 15.80
CA CYS A 140 2.63 6.08 16.33
C CYS A 140 3.95 5.60 16.94
N SER A 141 3.94 4.42 17.58
CA SER A 141 5.17 3.77 18.06
C SER A 141 5.88 3.06 16.90
N ILE A 142 7.22 3.03 16.95
CA ILE A 142 8.05 2.23 16.05
C ILE A 142 7.77 0.73 16.17
N ASP A 143 7.24 0.27 17.30
CA ASP A 143 6.87 -1.14 17.50
C ASP A 143 5.82 -1.63 16.50
N ALA A 144 4.97 -0.73 15.99
CA ALA A 144 3.91 -1.11 15.04
C ALA A 144 4.52 -1.61 13.71
N PRO A 145 5.34 -0.83 12.98
CA PRO A 145 5.97 -1.33 11.75
C PRO A 145 6.98 -2.46 12.00
N LEU A 146 7.63 -2.53 13.16
CA LEU A 146 8.52 -3.66 13.46
C LEU A 146 7.74 -4.97 13.63
N LYS A 147 6.64 -4.98 14.36
CA LYS A 147 5.73 -6.14 14.44
C LYS A 147 5.13 -6.52 13.08
N PHE A 148 4.87 -5.52 12.24
CA PHE A 148 4.41 -5.77 10.87
C PHE A 148 5.51 -6.44 10.04
N LEU A 149 6.77 -6.02 10.17
CA LEU A 149 7.92 -6.63 9.52
C LEU A 149 8.12 -8.09 9.97
N ASP A 150 7.99 -8.37 11.28
CA ASP A 150 8.04 -9.73 11.80
C ASP A 150 6.96 -10.60 11.14
N LYS A 151 5.74 -10.05 10.96
CA LYS A 151 4.64 -10.77 10.31
C LYS A 151 4.89 -11.01 8.82
N LEU A 152 5.45 -10.06 8.10
CA LEU A 152 5.87 -10.24 6.70
C LEU A 152 6.89 -11.38 6.58
N THR A 153 7.86 -11.42 7.49
CA THR A 153 8.90 -12.47 7.55
C THR A 153 8.28 -13.84 7.84
N GLU A 154 7.39 -13.94 8.85
CA GLU A 154 6.66 -15.17 9.18
C GLU A 154 5.87 -15.71 7.98
N MET A 155 5.27 -14.83 7.21
CA MET A 155 4.42 -15.19 6.05
C MET A 155 5.21 -15.34 4.75
N ASN A 156 6.55 -15.15 4.75
CA ASN A 156 7.43 -15.18 3.58
C ASN A 156 6.99 -14.23 2.46
N VAL A 157 6.51 -13.02 2.80
CA VAL A 157 6.21 -11.97 1.84
C VAL A 157 7.51 -11.28 1.46
N GLU A 158 7.82 -11.17 0.16
CA GLU A 158 8.97 -10.39 -0.31
C GLU A 158 8.83 -8.96 0.19
N THR A 159 9.90 -8.40 0.78
CA THR A 159 9.81 -7.10 1.45
C THR A 159 10.98 -6.20 1.08
N TRP A 160 10.67 -4.99 0.64
CA TRP A 160 11.61 -3.90 0.49
C TRP A 160 11.42 -2.91 1.62
N ILE A 161 12.45 -2.71 2.44
CA ILE A 161 12.43 -1.70 3.48
C ILE A 161 12.87 -0.37 2.87
N ARG A 162 12.07 0.67 3.07
CA ARG A 162 12.39 2.03 2.66
C ARG A 162 12.49 2.94 3.88
N GLN A 163 13.38 3.92 3.81
CA GLN A 163 13.52 4.96 4.82
C GLN A 163 13.77 6.30 4.15
N VAL A 164 13.03 7.32 4.58
CA VAL A 164 13.29 8.70 4.19
C VAL A 164 14.36 9.26 5.11
N THR A 165 15.44 9.74 4.52
CA THR A 165 16.49 10.47 5.23
C THR A 165 16.20 11.97 5.14
N VAL A 166 16.08 12.66 6.27
CA VAL A 166 15.76 14.08 6.38
C VAL A 166 16.85 14.79 7.20
#